data_6002d690a79deb73b1618ca93ef7d347
#
_entry.id   6002d690a79deb73b1618ca93ef7d347
#
_cell.length_a   1.000
_cell.length_b   1.000
_cell.length_c   1.000
_cell.angle_alpha   90.00
_cell.angle_beta   90.00
_cell.angle_gamma   90.00
#
_symmetry.space_group_name_H-M   'P 1'
#
loop_
_entity.id
_entity.type
_entity.pdbx_description
1 polymer ?
#
loop_
_entity_poly.entity_id
_entity_poly.type
_entity_poly.pdbx_seq_one_letter_code
_entity_poly.pdbx_strand_id
1 'polypeptide(L)'
;MRTWFHAVAIDYDGTLTLGRRPTDAVLAAMADARGAGLRIVLVTGRILSELRRDFPDVDAHVDAIVAENGGVVTHKGGGVRRAAPPLPSALADLLEASGVQLRRGMVLLATTMEYDAAVLAAVRRLGLECQLVQNRGELMVLPANTSKATGLEEALSDLGVSPHNCIGIGDAENDHSLLDACEVGVAVRNAIPALRTRADIVLEQENGAGIIEVLRDVVRGTVNAEPKRWQVELGTFDDGSPARIPASQRSILVQGASGAGKSYVAGLFAEGLLDLEYTICVLDLEGDHPALGERRGVVTVGGVDGLVPPEHVVRLIRHRLASVVVDLSLEPFETRKAYARTLLAELLERRADTGLPHWIIVDEAHVPLGPEFDAQCLVPRPQGLCLVTYRPEILCPTAATGHDIELDVRSPDVVILTRPGEPPRRFHPNRRDTVHVRHWHKYTAVPTAMALRFVFRGPGGPNGRTAGHLAEFDAELRAASDSVV
;
A
#
# COMPACT_ATOMS: atom_id res chain seq x y z
N MET A 1 2.34 -16.30 7.78
CA MET A 1 1.34 -15.61 8.61
C MET A 1 0.41 -14.82 7.68
N ARG A 2 -0.91 -14.91 7.82
CA ARG A 2 -1.84 -14.15 6.94
C ARG A 2 -2.25 -12.86 7.64
N THR A 3 -1.34 -11.89 7.75
CA THR A 3 -1.61 -10.55 8.26
C THR A 3 -1.57 -9.54 7.10
N TRP A 4 -2.28 -8.43 7.23
CA TRP A 4 -2.22 -7.32 6.29
C TRP A 4 -0.86 -6.63 6.30
N PHE A 5 -0.24 -6.54 7.49
CA PHE A 5 0.99 -5.79 7.69
C PHE A 5 2.23 -6.65 7.50
N HIS A 6 3.20 -6.14 6.75
CA HIS A 6 4.47 -6.77 6.43
C HIS A 6 5.68 -5.95 6.92
N ALA A 7 5.45 -4.68 7.30
CA ALA A 7 6.48 -3.83 7.88
C ALA A 7 5.95 -2.99 9.05
N VAL A 8 6.86 -2.65 9.96
CA VAL A 8 6.65 -1.63 10.98
C VAL A 8 7.80 -0.63 10.89
N ALA A 9 7.48 0.64 10.69
CA ALA A 9 8.40 1.76 10.67
C ALA A 9 8.34 2.47 12.03
N ILE A 10 9.46 2.51 12.75
CA ILE A 10 9.51 2.93 14.15
C ILE A 10 10.45 4.12 14.27
N ASP A 11 9.94 5.25 14.80
CA ASP A 11 10.81 6.33 15.21
C ASP A 11 11.70 5.93 16.40
N TYR A 12 12.83 6.60 16.55
CA TYR A 12 13.83 6.25 17.55
C TYR A 12 13.63 6.97 18.88
N ASP A 13 13.75 8.31 18.87
CA ASP A 13 13.85 9.13 20.08
C ASP A 13 12.50 9.44 20.69
N GLY A 14 12.19 8.87 21.85
CA GLY A 14 10.89 9.06 22.50
C GLY A 14 9.84 8.04 22.06
N THR A 15 10.14 7.24 21.04
CA THR A 15 9.29 6.16 20.52
C THR A 15 9.88 4.79 20.83
N LEU A 16 11.03 4.44 20.26
CA LEU A 16 11.69 3.17 20.52
C LEU A 16 12.44 3.19 21.87
N THR A 17 13.05 4.32 22.21
CA THR A 17 13.85 4.49 23.43
C THR A 17 13.85 5.94 23.94
N LEU A 18 14.05 6.10 25.25
CA LEU A 18 14.40 7.40 25.89
C LEU A 18 15.90 7.54 26.10
N GLY A 19 16.66 6.47 25.92
CA GLY A 19 18.09 6.39 26.11
C GLY A 19 18.85 6.26 24.80
N ARG A 20 20.10 5.80 24.92
CA ARG A 20 20.95 5.56 23.75
C ARG A 20 20.61 4.24 23.05
N ARG A 21 20.42 3.17 23.79
CA ARG A 21 20.11 1.83 23.27
C ARG A 21 18.74 1.38 23.80
N PRO A 22 17.90 0.74 22.97
CA PRO A 22 16.65 0.13 23.43
C PRO A 22 16.90 -0.95 24.49
N THR A 23 15.90 -1.22 25.34
CA THR A 23 16.00 -2.29 26.35
C THR A 23 16.03 -3.67 25.69
N ASP A 24 16.60 -4.65 26.38
CA ASP A 24 16.66 -6.02 25.86
C ASP A 24 15.27 -6.62 25.62
N ALA A 25 14.25 -6.21 26.39
CA ALA A 25 12.87 -6.62 26.16
C ALA A 25 12.31 -6.10 24.82
N VAL A 26 12.63 -4.85 24.45
CA VAL A 26 12.25 -4.28 23.15
C VAL A 26 12.99 -5.01 22.03
N LEU A 27 14.30 -5.22 22.18
CA LEU A 27 15.10 -5.91 21.17
C LEU A 27 14.66 -7.37 20.97
N ALA A 28 14.26 -8.06 22.04
CA ALA A 28 13.67 -9.40 21.96
C ALA A 28 12.35 -9.39 21.18
N ALA A 29 11.44 -8.44 21.47
CA ALA A 29 10.19 -8.31 20.74
C ALA A 29 10.40 -7.99 19.25
N MET A 30 11.40 -7.17 18.92
CA MET A 30 11.79 -6.91 17.52
C MET A 30 12.32 -8.17 16.84
N ALA A 31 13.15 -8.97 17.55
CA ALA A 31 13.67 -10.22 17.02
C ALA A 31 12.55 -11.26 16.78
N ASP A 32 11.60 -11.38 17.70
CA ASP A 32 10.44 -12.26 17.58
C ASP A 32 9.56 -11.86 16.38
N ALA A 33 9.30 -10.56 16.22
CA ALA A 33 8.51 -10.03 15.10
C ALA A 33 9.21 -10.29 13.75
N ARG A 34 10.53 -10.09 13.68
CA ARG A 34 11.33 -10.42 12.47
C ARG A 34 11.36 -11.92 12.20
N GLY A 35 11.45 -12.73 13.26
CA GLY A 35 11.35 -14.19 13.16
C GLY A 35 10.00 -14.66 12.61
N ALA A 36 8.93 -13.90 12.85
CA ALA A 36 7.60 -14.12 12.27
C ALA A 36 7.45 -13.58 10.84
N GLY A 37 8.50 -12.98 10.24
CA GLY A 37 8.52 -12.47 8.87
C GLY A 37 8.22 -10.97 8.71
N LEU A 38 7.99 -10.24 9.82
CA LEU A 38 7.76 -8.79 9.79
C LEU A 38 9.07 -8.04 9.51
N ARG A 39 9.05 -7.05 8.64
CA ARG A 39 10.18 -6.15 8.41
C ARG A 39 10.15 -5.00 9.41
N ILE A 40 11.30 -4.66 9.98
CA ILE A 40 11.43 -3.53 10.89
C ILE A 40 12.32 -2.48 10.25
N VAL A 41 11.75 -1.28 10.08
CA VAL A 41 12.44 -0.10 9.56
C VAL A 41 12.59 0.90 10.70
N LEU A 42 13.81 1.27 11.03
CA LEU A 42 14.08 2.34 11.99
C LEU A 42 14.11 3.68 11.24
N VAL A 43 13.30 4.63 11.68
CA VAL A 43 13.16 5.95 11.03
C VAL A 43 13.51 7.03 12.05
N THR A 44 14.56 7.85 11.78
CA THR A 44 15.05 8.81 12.77
C THR A 44 15.52 10.13 12.14
N GLY A 45 15.41 11.21 12.91
CA GLY A 45 16.05 12.50 12.59
C GLY A 45 17.56 12.52 12.87
N ARG A 46 18.10 11.52 13.59
CA ARG A 46 19.51 11.48 13.95
C ARG A 46 20.42 11.34 12.73
N ILE A 47 21.60 11.92 12.82
CA ILE A 47 22.71 11.65 11.90
C ILE A 47 23.11 10.18 12.05
N LEU A 48 23.29 9.47 10.93
CA LEU A 48 23.52 8.02 10.93
C LEU A 48 24.73 7.61 11.78
N SER A 49 25.83 8.39 11.75
CA SER A 49 27.02 8.13 12.56
C SER A 49 26.77 8.30 14.05
N GLU A 50 25.91 9.22 14.45
CA GLU A 50 25.50 9.42 15.85
C GLU A 50 24.62 8.28 16.33
N LEU A 51 23.65 7.84 15.50
CA LEU A 51 22.83 6.67 15.79
C LEU A 51 23.70 5.43 16.04
N ARG A 52 24.65 5.14 15.14
CA ARG A 52 25.53 3.96 15.26
C ARG A 52 26.51 4.07 16.43
N ARG A 53 26.87 5.25 16.86
CA ARG A 53 27.65 5.45 18.08
C ARG A 53 26.85 5.12 19.32
N ASP A 54 25.58 5.53 19.38
CA ASP A 54 24.70 5.36 20.53
C ASP A 54 24.01 4.00 20.57
N PHE A 55 23.86 3.34 19.41
CA PHE A 55 23.34 1.99 19.24
C PHE A 55 24.22 1.21 18.24
N PRO A 56 25.41 0.73 18.66
CA PRO A 56 26.42 0.15 17.75
C PRO A 56 25.98 -1.11 17.00
N ASP A 57 25.06 -1.90 17.57
CA ASP A 57 24.51 -3.12 16.98
C ASP A 57 23.16 -2.93 16.28
N VAL A 58 22.76 -1.70 15.96
CA VAL A 58 21.45 -1.37 15.35
C VAL A 58 21.18 -2.17 14.06
N ASP A 59 22.18 -2.30 13.20
CA ASP A 59 22.06 -3.02 11.91
C ASP A 59 21.72 -4.52 12.08
N ALA A 60 21.95 -5.11 13.28
CA ALA A 60 21.56 -6.48 13.58
C ALA A 60 20.06 -6.62 13.90
N HIS A 61 19.43 -5.56 14.40
CA HIS A 61 18.06 -5.58 14.93
C HIS A 61 17.00 -5.11 13.94
N VAL A 62 17.38 -4.43 12.84
CA VAL A 62 16.46 -3.87 11.86
C VAL A 62 16.77 -4.37 10.44
N ASP A 63 15.81 -4.22 9.53
CA ASP A 63 15.97 -4.59 8.12
C ASP A 63 16.41 -3.39 7.27
N ALA A 64 16.04 -2.17 7.70
CA ALA A 64 16.49 -0.93 7.11
C ALA A 64 16.56 0.19 8.16
N ILE A 65 17.38 1.20 7.90
CA ILE A 65 17.45 2.44 8.67
C ILE A 65 17.23 3.61 7.71
N VAL A 66 16.31 4.47 8.09
CA VAL A 66 16.04 5.77 7.47
C VAL A 66 16.54 6.82 8.46
N ALA A 67 17.69 7.39 8.18
CA ALA A 67 18.35 8.37 9.03
C ALA A 67 18.27 9.78 8.43
N GLU A 68 18.71 10.77 9.20
CA GLU A 68 18.79 12.17 8.77
C GLU A 68 17.43 12.66 8.24
N ASN A 69 16.37 12.34 8.99
CA ASN A 69 14.98 12.70 8.70
C ASN A 69 14.52 12.31 7.28
N GLY A 70 15.01 11.16 6.76
CA GLY A 70 14.69 10.66 5.43
C GLY A 70 15.78 10.84 4.37
N GLY A 71 16.83 11.62 4.69
CA GLY A 71 17.90 11.93 3.73
C GLY A 71 18.86 10.78 3.45
N VAL A 72 18.94 9.80 4.34
CA VAL A 72 19.89 8.66 4.25
C VAL A 72 19.15 7.34 4.50
N VAL A 73 19.35 6.38 3.61
CA VAL A 73 18.78 5.03 3.72
C VAL A 73 19.90 3.99 3.71
N THR A 74 19.76 2.98 4.56
CA THR A 74 20.67 1.82 4.61
C THR A 74 19.87 0.55 4.88
N HIS A 75 20.33 -0.58 4.35
CA HIS A 75 19.72 -1.90 4.54
C HIS A 75 20.71 -2.85 5.15
N LYS A 76 20.20 -3.89 5.79
CA LYS A 76 21.02 -4.98 6.33
C LYS A 76 21.87 -5.60 5.23
N GLY A 77 23.20 -5.51 5.38
CA GLY A 77 24.17 -6.02 4.39
C GLY A 77 24.33 -5.16 3.15
N GLY A 78 23.64 -4.01 3.05
CA GLY A 78 23.73 -3.04 1.97
C GLY A 78 24.60 -1.83 2.31
N GLY A 79 24.95 -1.07 1.27
CA GLY A 79 25.65 0.20 1.44
C GLY A 79 24.74 1.30 2.02
N VAL A 80 25.36 2.39 2.45
CA VAL A 80 24.65 3.63 2.80
C VAL A 80 24.36 4.40 1.53
N ARG A 81 23.08 4.77 1.32
CA ARG A 81 22.62 5.54 0.17
C ARG A 81 22.03 6.87 0.63
N ARG A 82 22.36 7.95 -0.08
CA ARG A 82 21.66 9.23 0.07
C ARG A 82 20.36 9.17 -0.72
N ALA A 83 19.23 9.37 -0.05
CA ALA A 83 17.92 9.47 -0.66
C ALA A 83 17.63 10.90 -1.17
N ALA A 84 18.42 11.89 -0.70
CA ALA A 84 18.34 13.27 -1.14
C ALA A 84 19.75 13.84 -1.46
N PRO A 85 19.87 14.89 -2.28
CA PRO A 85 21.12 15.56 -2.51
C PRO A 85 21.63 16.23 -1.21
N PRO A 86 22.96 16.29 -0.96
CA PRO A 86 23.47 16.98 0.21
C PRO A 86 23.25 18.49 0.10
N LEU A 87 23.12 19.16 1.24
CA LEU A 87 23.15 20.63 1.27
C LEU A 87 24.49 21.16 0.78
N PRO A 88 24.55 22.32 0.10
CA PRO A 88 25.81 22.95 -0.31
C PRO A 88 26.73 23.22 0.87
N SER A 89 28.01 22.90 0.76
CA SER A 89 29.00 23.14 1.81
C SER A 89 29.10 24.62 2.21
N ALA A 90 28.88 25.53 1.25
CA ALA A 90 28.83 26.97 1.50
C ALA A 90 27.84 27.39 2.60
N LEU A 91 26.75 26.64 2.79
CA LEU A 91 25.82 26.91 3.89
C LEU A 91 26.44 26.61 5.24
N ALA A 92 27.08 25.44 5.36
CA ALA A 92 27.74 25.05 6.61
C ALA A 92 28.90 26.00 6.93
N ASP A 93 29.70 26.35 5.94
CA ASP A 93 30.85 27.25 6.11
C ASP A 93 30.40 28.67 6.54
N LEU A 94 29.31 29.18 5.98
CA LEU A 94 28.74 30.46 6.35
C LEU A 94 28.18 30.47 7.79
N LEU A 95 27.50 29.39 8.18
CA LEU A 95 26.95 29.27 9.52
C LEU A 95 28.04 29.15 10.57
N GLU A 96 29.06 28.33 10.35
CA GLU A 96 30.21 28.20 11.25
C GLU A 96 31.02 29.52 11.38
N ALA A 97 31.22 30.25 10.27
CA ALA A 97 31.82 31.58 10.29
C ALA A 97 30.99 32.59 11.08
N SER A 98 29.68 32.36 11.23
CA SER A 98 28.76 33.15 12.03
C SER A 98 28.67 32.67 13.49
N GLY A 99 29.48 31.69 13.90
CA GLY A 99 29.52 31.16 15.27
C GLY A 99 28.42 30.13 15.58
N VAL A 100 27.69 29.63 14.57
CA VAL A 100 26.65 28.63 14.79
C VAL A 100 27.32 27.29 15.05
N GLN A 101 26.91 26.59 16.11
CA GLN A 101 27.36 25.26 16.41
C GLN A 101 26.59 24.24 15.54
N LEU A 102 27.29 23.58 14.62
CA LEU A 102 26.68 22.64 13.68
C LEU A 102 27.10 21.19 13.95
N ARG A 103 26.14 20.28 13.75
CA ARG A 103 26.39 18.85 13.52
C ARG A 103 26.11 18.55 12.06
N ARG A 104 27.10 17.97 11.39
CA ARG A 104 27.03 17.73 9.95
C ARG A 104 26.71 16.25 9.68
N GLY A 105 25.56 16.00 9.03
CA GLY A 105 25.19 14.71 8.44
C GLY A 105 25.71 14.57 7.02
N MET A 106 25.32 13.49 6.36
CA MET A 106 25.57 13.25 4.94
C MET A 106 24.70 14.13 4.04
N VAL A 107 23.51 14.50 4.54
CA VAL A 107 22.49 15.24 3.81
C VAL A 107 22.02 16.46 4.61
N LEU A 108 21.84 16.32 5.93
CA LEU A 108 21.33 17.38 6.80
C LEU A 108 22.43 18.15 7.53
N LEU A 109 22.09 19.37 7.96
CA LEU A 109 22.81 20.10 9.01
C LEU A 109 21.87 20.23 10.22
N ALA A 110 22.38 19.96 11.42
CA ALA A 110 21.62 20.10 12.66
C ALA A 110 22.26 21.12 13.59
N THR A 111 21.42 21.89 14.28
CA THR A 111 21.80 22.88 15.30
C THR A 111 20.70 22.99 16.33
N THR A 112 20.80 23.95 17.26
CA THR A 112 19.73 24.25 18.23
C THR A 112 18.86 25.40 17.73
N MET A 113 17.64 25.53 18.29
CA MET A 113 16.68 26.58 17.95
C MET A 113 17.17 28.00 18.25
N GLU A 114 18.16 28.14 19.10
CA GLU A 114 18.77 29.46 19.38
C GLU A 114 19.42 30.12 18.15
N TYR A 115 19.76 29.33 17.14
CA TYR A 115 20.36 29.79 15.89
C TYR A 115 19.39 29.91 14.71
N ASP A 116 18.08 29.79 14.93
CA ASP A 116 17.06 29.82 13.87
C ASP A 116 17.16 31.06 12.96
N ALA A 117 17.32 32.25 13.56
CA ALA A 117 17.47 33.49 12.81
C ALA A 117 18.75 33.52 11.96
N ALA A 118 19.86 32.98 12.48
CA ALA A 118 21.12 32.90 11.75
C ALA A 118 21.04 31.91 10.57
N VAL A 119 20.40 30.76 10.79
CA VAL A 119 20.15 29.77 9.75
C VAL A 119 19.27 30.35 8.64
N LEU A 120 18.17 31.01 9.00
CA LEU A 120 17.25 31.62 8.03
C LEU A 120 17.95 32.72 7.21
N ALA A 121 18.79 33.55 7.86
CA ALA A 121 19.58 34.60 7.19
C ALA A 121 20.59 34.00 6.20
N ALA A 122 21.28 32.93 6.57
CA ALA A 122 22.24 32.23 5.72
C ALA A 122 21.56 31.58 4.49
N VAL A 123 20.43 30.87 4.70
CA VAL A 123 19.62 30.28 3.63
C VAL A 123 19.18 31.35 2.62
N ARG A 124 18.63 32.47 3.10
CA ARG A 124 18.22 33.59 2.25
C ARG A 124 19.39 34.21 1.50
N ARG A 125 20.53 34.42 2.17
CA ARG A 125 21.74 34.97 1.56
C ARG A 125 22.28 34.15 0.41
N LEU A 126 22.18 32.81 0.53
CA LEU A 126 22.64 31.87 -0.50
C LEU A 126 21.55 31.50 -1.52
N GLY A 127 20.29 31.95 -1.32
CA GLY A 127 19.18 31.66 -2.21
C GLY A 127 18.85 30.17 -2.30
N LEU A 128 19.01 29.44 -1.19
CA LEU A 128 18.83 27.98 -1.17
C LEU A 128 17.37 27.60 -0.99
N GLU A 129 16.94 26.59 -1.73
CA GLU A 129 15.69 25.86 -1.51
C GLU A 129 15.94 24.71 -0.53
N CYS A 130 15.48 24.87 0.72
CA CYS A 130 15.65 23.87 1.78
C CYS A 130 14.48 23.94 2.77
N GLN A 131 14.37 22.89 3.57
CA GLN A 131 13.38 22.79 4.66
C GLN A 131 14.05 23.03 6.02
N LEU A 132 13.34 23.72 6.91
CA LEU A 132 13.71 23.84 8.32
C LEU A 132 12.73 22.99 9.12
N VAL A 133 13.23 21.98 9.80
CA VAL A 133 12.42 21.04 10.61
C VAL A 133 12.84 21.20 12.07
N GLN A 134 11.85 21.48 12.91
CA GLN A 134 12.02 21.52 14.35
C GLN A 134 11.66 20.19 14.97
N ASN A 135 12.44 19.78 15.97
CA ASN A 135 12.15 18.59 16.76
C ASN A 135 12.73 18.79 18.17
N ARG A 136 11.88 18.91 19.18
CA ARG A 136 12.25 18.99 20.61
C ARG A 136 13.41 19.97 20.91
N GLY A 137 13.39 21.15 20.30
CA GLY A 137 14.43 22.18 20.49
C GLY A 137 15.65 22.07 19.57
N GLU A 138 15.74 21.04 18.76
CA GLU A 138 16.68 20.95 17.65
C GLU A 138 16.12 21.59 16.37
N LEU A 139 17.00 22.16 15.58
CA LEU A 139 16.70 22.68 14.25
C LEU A 139 17.52 21.91 13.22
N MET A 140 16.83 21.26 12.30
CA MET A 140 17.42 20.55 11.18
C MET A 140 17.20 21.34 9.89
N VAL A 141 18.26 21.52 9.11
CA VAL A 141 18.19 22.04 7.74
C VAL A 141 18.32 20.84 6.80
N LEU A 142 17.34 20.69 5.92
CA LEU A 142 17.21 19.57 5.00
C LEU A 142 17.05 20.08 3.57
N PRO A 143 17.49 19.34 2.55
CA PRO A 143 17.09 19.61 1.18
C PRO A 143 15.56 19.63 1.04
N ALA A 144 15.06 20.37 0.06
CA ALA A 144 13.63 20.36 -0.27
C ALA A 144 13.12 18.94 -0.51
N ASN A 145 11.86 18.69 -0.14
CA ASN A 145 11.17 17.41 -0.30
C ASN A 145 11.81 16.21 0.44
N THR A 146 12.61 16.47 1.49
CA THR A 146 13.19 15.44 2.34
C THR A 146 12.39 15.32 3.63
N SER A 147 11.82 14.16 3.90
CA SER A 147 11.04 13.88 5.11
C SER A 147 11.16 12.41 5.52
N LYS A 148 10.75 12.06 6.74
CA LYS A 148 10.68 10.66 7.17
C LYS A 148 9.85 9.80 6.21
N ALA A 149 8.78 10.37 5.62
CA ALA A 149 7.95 9.70 4.61
C ALA A 149 8.75 9.33 3.36
N THR A 150 9.42 10.30 2.74
CA THR A 150 10.14 10.06 1.48
C THR A 150 11.29 9.06 1.65
N GLY A 151 12.00 9.11 2.77
CA GLY A 151 13.03 8.11 3.09
C GLY A 151 12.45 6.72 3.39
N LEU A 152 11.27 6.67 4.04
CA LEU A 152 10.58 5.40 4.30
C LEU A 152 10.08 4.76 3.01
N GLU A 153 9.48 5.52 2.09
CA GLU A 153 9.03 5.02 0.79
C GLU A 153 10.17 4.37 0.00
N GLU A 154 11.35 5.01 -0.01
CA GLU A 154 12.57 4.44 -0.60
C GLU A 154 12.97 3.13 0.08
N ALA A 155 12.99 3.09 1.42
CA ALA A 155 13.36 1.90 2.18
C ALA A 155 12.37 0.75 1.96
N LEU A 156 11.07 1.03 1.97
CA LEU A 156 10.02 0.04 1.73
C LEU A 156 10.08 -0.49 0.28
N SER A 157 10.32 0.38 -0.70
CA SER A 157 10.50 -0.02 -2.10
C SER A 157 11.66 -1.01 -2.25
N ASP A 158 12.81 -0.73 -1.62
CA ASP A 158 13.96 -1.63 -1.63
C ASP A 158 13.68 -2.98 -0.93
N LEU A 159 12.83 -2.97 0.11
CA LEU A 159 12.37 -4.18 0.82
C LEU A 159 11.25 -4.92 0.07
N GLY A 160 10.69 -4.34 -0.99
CA GLY A 160 9.56 -4.89 -1.73
C GLY A 160 8.25 -4.90 -0.95
N VAL A 161 8.06 -3.95 -0.03
CA VAL A 161 6.86 -3.79 0.80
C VAL A 161 6.13 -2.51 0.41
N SER A 162 4.81 -2.58 0.28
CA SER A 162 3.99 -1.39 0.05
C SER A 162 3.81 -0.57 1.34
N PRO A 163 3.74 0.77 1.28
CA PRO A 163 3.33 1.60 2.41
C PRO A 163 1.96 1.20 3.00
N HIS A 164 1.04 0.68 2.18
CA HIS A 164 -0.25 0.14 2.63
C HIS A 164 -0.14 -1.19 3.42
N ASN A 165 1.04 -1.80 3.45
CA ASN A 165 1.34 -2.95 4.30
C ASN A 165 2.25 -2.56 5.47
N CYS A 166 2.40 -1.26 5.79
CA CYS A 166 3.26 -0.74 6.83
C CYS A 166 2.47 -0.02 7.93
N ILE A 167 2.93 -0.20 9.18
CA ILE A 167 2.51 0.61 10.33
C ILE A 167 3.62 1.60 10.65
N GLY A 168 3.29 2.89 10.80
CA GLY A 168 4.22 3.93 11.24
C GLY A 168 3.99 4.27 12.71
N ILE A 169 5.06 4.35 13.52
CA ILE A 169 4.97 4.64 14.95
C ILE A 169 5.88 5.82 15.28
N GLY A 170 5.35 6.83 15.98
CA GLY A 170 6.09 8.03 16.32
C GLY A 170 5.56 8.75 17.56
N ASP A 171 6.22 9.86 17.94
CA ASP A 171 5.88 10.64 19.12
C ASP A 171 6.05 12.18 18.97
N ALA A 172 6.75 12.66 17.94
CA ALA A 172 7.17 14.04 17.81
C ALA A 172 6.67 14.75 16.53
N GLU A 173 7.05 16.02 16.36
CA GLU A 173 6.59 16.88 15.26
C GLU A 173 6.99 16.35 13.87
N ASN A 174 8.17 15.78 13.74
CA ASN A 174 8.68 15.24 12.49
C ASN A 174 8.12 13.87 12.11
N ASP A 175 7.24 13.27 12.97
CA ASP A 175 6.58 11.99 12.71
C ASP A 175 5.24 12.11 11.99
N HIS A 176 4.70 13.32 11.82
CA HIS A 176 3.46 13.49 11.05
C HIS A 176 3.56 12.85 9.67
N SER A 177 4.65 13.12 8.95
CA SER A 177 4.87 12.55 7.62
C SER A 177 5.06 11.03 7.65
N LEU A 178 5.69 10.49 8.70
CA LEU A 178 5.85 9.05 8.92
C LEU A 178 4.50 8.35 9.08
N LEU A 179 3.63 8.90 9.96
CA LEU A 179 2.30 8.32 10.19
C LEU A 179 1.44 8.38 8.94
N ASP A 180 1.50 9.49 8.19
CA ASP A 180 0.70 9.71 6.98
C ASP A 180 1.10 8.80 5.83
N ALA A 181 2.39 8.47 5.71
CA ALA A 181 2.90 7.59 4.66
C ALA A 181 2.53 6.12 4.86
N CYS A 182 2.14 5.72 6.07
CA CYS A 182 1.81 4.33 6.38
C CYS A 182 0.30 4.08 6.31
N GLU A 183 -0.08 2.81 6.16
CA GLU A 183 -1.48 2.39 6.23
C GLU A 183 -2.11 2.78 7.57
N VAL A 184 -1.43 2.45 8.66
CA VAL A 184 -1.86 2.82 10.02
C VAL A 184 -0.77 3.63 10.69
N GLY A 185 -1.13 4.82 11.16
CA GLY A 185 -0.30 5.68 11.98
C GLY A 185 -0.59 5.47 13.47
N VAL A 186 0.44 5.20 14.24
CA VAL A 186 0.35 4.90 15.67
C VAL A 186 1.15 5.94 16.46
N ALA A 187 0.54 6.54 17.48
CA ALA A 187 1.21 7.41 18.43
C ALA A 187 1.40 6.69 19.76
N VAL A 188 2.63 6.72 20.30
CA VAL A 188 2.86 6.28 21.68
C VAL A 188 2.20 7.23 22.67
N ARG A 189 1.93 6.79 23.91
CA ARG A 189 1.23 7.60 24.92
C ARG A 189 1.91 8.95 25.20
N ASN A 190 3.23 8.97 25.22
CA ASN A 190 4.04 10.19 25.45
C ASN A 190 4.19 11.09 24.22
N ALA A 191 3.50 10.76 23.11
CA ALA A 191 3.52 11.61 21.91
C ALA A 191 2.89 12.98 22.15
N ILE A 192 3.34 13.97 21.38
CA ILE A 192 2.78 15.31 21.41
C ILE A 192 1.27 15.31 21.08
N PRO A 193 0.48 16.22 21.65
CA PRO A 193 -0.98 16.23 21.45
C PRO A 193 -1.40 16.29 19.98
N ALA A 194 -0.67 17.05 19.14
CA ALA A 194 -0.95 17.18 17.72
C ALA A 194 -0.82 15.83 16.98
N LEU A 195 0.23 15.05 17.27
CA LEU A 195 0.43 13.74 16.68
C LEU A 195 -0.60 12.71 17.15
N ARG A 196 -0.94 12.74 18.46
CA ARG A 196 -2.01 11.87 19.01
C ARG A 196 -3.38 12.11 18.37
N THR A 197 -3.69 13.37 18.05
CA THR A 197 -4.95 13.71 17.34
C THR A 197 -4.95 13.19 15.91
N ARG A 198 -3.78 13.12 15.27
CA ARG A 198 -3.64 12.66 13.88
C ARG A 198 -3.55 11.14 13.75
N ALA A 199 -3.01 10.46 14.75
CA ALA A 199 -2.81 9.03 14.74
C ALA A 199 -4.13 8.25 14.64
N ASP A 200 -4.11 7.11 13.96
CA ASP A 200 -5.25 6.19 13.88
C ASP A 200 -5.40 5.38 15.17
N ILE A 201 -4.26 5.10 15.82
CA ILE A 201 -4.20 4.41 17.12
C ILE A 201 -3.31 5.23 18.07
N VAL A 202 -3.78 5.45 19.29
CA VAL A 202 -2.98 6.00 20.38
C VAL A 202 -2.81 4.91 21.43
N LEU A 203 -1.56 4.56 21.71
CA LEU A 203 -1.23 3.49 22.66
C LEU A 203 -1.45 3.94 24.11
N GLU A 204 -1.71 2.97 24.98
CA GLU A 204 -1.78 3.21 26.42
C GLU A 204 -0.38 3.23 27.07
N GLN A 205 0.61 2.62 26.42
CA GLN A 205 1.98 2.52 26.89
C GLN A 205 2.89 3.57 26.23
N GLU A 206 3.94 3.92 26.94
CA GLU A 206 4.95 4.89 26.49
C GLU A 206 6.15 4.18 25.87
N ASN A 207 6.80 4.83 24.90
CA ASN A 207 8.09 4.42 24.32
C ASN A 207 8.15 2.91 23.96
N GLY A 208 9.26 2.26 24.30
CA GLY A 208 9.51 0.85 23.98
C GLY A 208 8.45 -0.12 24.50
N ALA A 209 7.75 0.19 25.60
CA ALA A 209 6.65 -0.65 26.08
C ALA A 209 5.47 -0.67 25.09
N GLY A 210 5.15 0.49 24.49
CA GLY A 210 4.16 0.58 23.41
C GLY A 210 4.61 -0.18 22.17
N ILE A 211 5.91 -0.13 21.83
CA ILE A 211 6.45 -0.87 20.68
C ILE A 211 6.26 -2.38 20.86
N ILE A 212 6.53 -2.92 22.07
CA ILE A 212 6.31 -4.35 22.36
C ILE A 212 4.84 -4.74 22.15
N GLU A 213 3.91 -3.88 22.57
CA GLU A 213 2.47 -4.09 22.39
C GLU A 213 2.12 -4.18 20.90
N VAL A 214 2.48 -3.16 20.11
CA VAL A 214 2.18 -3.12 18.66
C VAL A 214 2.81 -4.29 17.92
N LEU A 215 4.08 -4.60 18.15
CA LEU A 215 4.74 -5.71 17.47
C LEU A 215 4.04 -7.05 17.75
N ARG A 216 3.59 -7.26 18.98
CA ARG A 216 2.83 -8.44 19.35
C ARG A 216 1.49 -8.52 18.63
N ASP A 217 0.77 -7.39 18.55
CA ASP A 217 -0.54 -7.33 17.91
C ASP A 217 -0.45 -7.51 16.40
N VAL A 218 0.57 -6.94 15.76
CA VAL A 218 0.84 -7.16 14.33
C VAL A 218 1.13 -8.64 14.05
N VAL A 219 1.99 -9.26 14.86
CA VAL A 219 2.34 -10.68 14.71
C VAL A 219 1.11 -11.58 14.92
N ARG A 220 0.21 -11.22 15.81
CA ARG A 220 -1.06 -11.93 16.06
C ARG A 220 -2.14 -11.66 15.01
N GLY A 221 -1.98 -10.61 14.19
CA GLY A 221 -2.99 -10.15 13.24
C GLY A 221 -4.21 -9.54 13.94
N THR A 222 -4.04 -8.97 15.14
CA THR A 222 -5.11 -8.35 15.93
C THR A 222 -5.22 -6.84 15.76
N VAL A 223 -4.30 -6.22 15.02
CA VAL A 223 -4.41 -4.79 14.68
C VAL A 223 -5.66 -4.59 13.84
N ASN A 224 -6.59 -3.79 14.34
CA ASN A 224 -7.82 -3.44 13.67
C ASN A 224 -8.00 -1.92 13.73
N ALA A 225 -7.72 -1.25 12.62
CA ALA A 225 -7.87 0.19 12.48
C ALA A 225 -8.65 0.52 11.20
N GLU A 226 -9.39 1.61 11.23
CA GLU A 226 -10.06 2.17 10.05
C GLU A 226 -9.57 3.60 9.81
N PRO A 227 -8.38 3.77 9.19
CA PRO A 227 -7.85 5.10 8.93
C PRO A 227 -8.78 5.92 8.06
N LYS A 228 -9.12 7.13 8.50
CA LYS A 228 -10.07 8.00 7.79
C LYS A 228 -9.55 8.45 6.42
N ARG A 229 -8.22 8.45 6.23
CA ARG A 229 -7.56 8.81 4.97
C ARG A 229 -7.65 7.70 3.92
N TRP A 230 -7.81 6.44 4.34
CA TRP A 230 -7.84 5.28 3.46
C TRP A 230 -9.26 4.70 3.38
N GLN A 231 -10.16 5.45 2.77
CA GLN A 231 -11.55 5.03 2.58
C GLN A 231 -12.00 5.27 1.15
N VAL A 232 -12.67 4.29 0.57
CA VAL A 232 -13.28 4.40 -0.75
C VAL A 232 -14.70 4.93 -0.60
N GLU A 233 -15.01 6.01 -1.31
CA GLU A 233 -16.34 6.58 -1.36
C GLU A 233 -17.14 5.96 -2.52
N LEU A 234 -18.14 5.15 -2.18
CA LEU A 234 -18.96 4.44 -3.16
C LEU A 234 -20.20 5.23 -3.59
N GLY A 235 -20.61 6.24 -2.85
CA GLY A 235 -21.85 6.96 -3.12
C GLY A 235 -22.30 7.84 -1.98
N THR A 236 -23.61 8.12 -1.94
CA THR A 236 -24.21 8.98 -0.95
C THR A 236 -25.38 8.28 -0.28
N PHE A 237 -25.43 8.26 1.04
CA PHE A 237 -26.55 7.74 1.81
C PHE A 237 -27.79 8.63 1.68
N ASP A 238 -28.97 8.10 2.04
CA ASP A 238 -30.25 8.84 1.99
C ASP A 238 -30.25 10.12 2.84
N ASP A 239 -29.38 10.20 3.85
CA ASP A 239 -29.22 11.39 4.70
C ASP A 239 -28.24 12.43 4.13
N GLY A 240 -27.74 12.21 2.92
CA GLY A 240 -26.77 13.08 2.26
C GLY A 240 -25.30 12.87 2.69
N SER A 241 -25.03 11.99 3.65
CA SER A 241 -23.64 11.69 4.06
C SER A 241 -22.96 10.74 3.06
N PRO A 242 -21.62 10.81 2.90
CA PRO A 242 -20.89 9.95 1.96
C PRO A 242 -20.89 8.50 2.44
N ALA A 243 -21.18 7.56 1.53
CA ALA A 243 -21.09 6.13 1.76
C ALA A 243 -19.64 5.67 1.54
N ARG A 244 -18.89 5.58 2.62
CA ARG A 244 -17.47 5.21 2.61
C ARG A 244 -17.26 3.84 3.23
N ILE A 245 -16.32 3.08 2.64
CA ILE A 245 -15.86 1.80 3.18
C ILE A 245 -14.33 1.81 3.32
N PRO A 246 -13.77 1.13 4.34
CA PRO A 246 -12.34 1.02 4.51
C PRO A 246 -11.66 0.39 3.30
N ALA A 247 -10.53 0.96 2.88
CA ALA A 247 -9.75 0.46 1.76
C ALA A 247 -8.81 -0.70 2.14
N SER A 248 -8.75 -1.09 3.41
CA SER A 248 -7.86 -2.14 3.91
C SER A 248 -8.50 -3.02 4.98
N GLN A 249 -7.85 -4.15 5.25
CA GLN A 249 -8.14 -5.06 6.37
C GLN A 249 -9.58 -5.61 6.40
N ARG A 250 -10.29 -5.59 5.28
CA ARG A 250 -11.70 -6.06 5.19
C ARG A 250 -11.87 -7.11 4.09
N SER A 251 -12.93 -7.89 4.24
CA SER A 251 -13.50 -8.77 3.22
C SER A 251 -14.87 -8.26 2.82
N ILE A 252 -15.19 -8.30 1.52
CA ILE A 252 -16.41 -7.73 0.95
C ILE A 252 -17.16 -8.78 0.14
N LEU A 253 -18.48 -8.85 0.34
CA LEU A 253 -19.39 -9.56 -0.55
C LEU A 253 -20.30 -8.56 -1.27
N VAL A 254 -20.27 -8.55 -2.59
CA VAL A 254 -21.19 -7.80 -3.45
C VAL A 254 -22.21 -8.76 -4.04
N GLN A 255 -23.47 -8.64 -3.69
CA GLN A 255 -24.53 -9.55 -4.14
C GLN A 255 -25.73 -8.78 -4.71
N GLY A 256 -26.59 -9.45 -5.43
CA GLY A 256 -27.81 -8.90 -6.02
C GLY A 256 -28.23 -9.66 -7.28
N ALA A 257 -29.42 -9.39 -7.79
CA ALA A 257 -29.95 -10.06 -8.99
C ALA A 257 -29.06 -9.85 -10.22
N SER A 258 -29.19 -10.73 -11.23
CA SER A 258 -28.52 -10.52 -12.52
C SER A 258 -28.97 -9.19 -13.14
N GLY A 259 -28.02 -8.40 -13.64
CA GLY A 259 -28.28 -7.07 -14.21
C GLY A 259 -28.57 -5.95 -13.21
N ALA A 260 -28.50 -6.21 -11.89
CA ALA A 260 -28.71 -5.19 -10.86
C ALA A 260 -27.59 -4.13 -10.78
N GLY A 261 -26.41 -4.36 -11.39
CA GLY A 261 -25.30 -3.43 -11.33
C GLY A 261 -24.17 -3.82 -10.38
N LYS A 262 -24.06 -5.10 -9.99
CA LYS A 262 -23.00 -5.60 -9.11
C LYS A 262 -21.59 -5.31 -9.61
N SER A 263 -21.30 -5.66 -10.88
CA SER A 263 -19.99 -5.40 -11.50
C SER A 263 -19.72 -3.89 -11.63
N TYR A 264 -20.78 -3.07 -11.72
CA TYR A 264 -20.64 -1.61 -11.65
C TYR A 264 -20.13 -1.15 -10.29
N VAL A 265 -20.74 -1.63 -9.20
CA VAL A 265 -20.34 -1.31 -7.82
C VAL A 265 -18.94 -1.84 -7.51
N ALA A 266 -18.62 -3.07 -7.94
CA ALA A 266 -17.29 -3.63 -7.81
C ALA A 266 -16.22 -2.82 -8.58
N GLY A 267 -16.55 -2.37 -9.78
CA GLY A 267 -15.69 -1.49 -10.56
C GLY A 267 -15.51 -0.11 -9.93
N LEU A 268 -16.55 0.47 -9.34
CA LEU A 268 -16.46 1.71 -8.59
C LEU A 268 -15.51 1.55 -7.36
N PHE A 269 -15.63 0.44 -6.65
CA PHE A 269 -14.71 0.11 -5.57
C PHE A 269 -13.26 -0.06 -6.08
N ALA A 270 -13.07 -0.76 -7.20
CA ALA A 270 -11.75 -0.94 -7.82
C ALA A 270 -11.12 0.42 -8.22
N GLU A 271 -11.90 1.33 -8.81
CA GLU A 271 -11.45 2.68 -9.16
C GLU A 271 -11.00 3.45 -7.91
N GLY A 272 -11.78 3.44 -6.85
CA GLY A 272 -11.43 4.11 -5.60
C GLY A 272 -10.17 3.54 -4.94
N LEU A 273 -9.95 2.22 -5.03
CA LEU A 273 -8.70 1.59 -4.57
C LEU A 273 -7.49 2.04 -5.40
N LEU A 274 -7.64 2.13 -6.73
CA LEU A 274 -6.58 2.61 -7.63
C LEU A 274 -6.25 4.08 -7.38
N ASP A 275 -7.24 4.92 -7.09
CA ASP A 275 -7.03 6.33 -6.75
C ASP A 275 -6.28 6.52 -5.43
N LEU A 276 -6.43 5.58 -4.52
CA LEU A 276 -5.69 5.50 -3.25
C LEU A 276 -4.38 4.69 -3.39
N GLU A 277 -3.94 4.38 -4.62
CA GLU A 277 -2.69 3.67 -4.92
C GLU A 277 -2.59 2.23 -4.39
N TYR A 278 -3.72 1.58 -4.07
CA TYR A 278 -3.73 0.16 -3.77
C TYR A 278 -3.52 -0.68 -5.02
N THR A 279 -2.73 -1.73 -4.90
CA THR A 279 -2.57 -2.73 -5.96
C THR A 279 -3.73 -3.72 -5.91
N ILE A 280 -4.40 -3.93 -7.04
CA ILE A 280 -5.54 -4.85 -7.15
C ILE A 280 -5.30 -5.92 -8.22
N CYS A 281 -5.94 -7.07 -8.05
CA CYS A 281 -6.10 -8.07 -9.10
C CYS A 281 -7.60 -8.36 -9.28
N VAL A 282 -8.12 -8.11 -10.47
CA VAL A 282 -9.52 -8.40 -10.82
C VAL A 282 -9.57 -9.65 -11.67
N LEU A 283 -10.27 -10.70 -11.20
CA LEU A 283 -10.63 -11.85 -11.99
C LEU A 283 -11.98 -11.57 -12.63
N ASP A 284 -11.95 -11.18 -13.90
CA ASP A 284 -13.11 -10.76 -14.68
C ASP A 284 -13.60 -11.93 -15.55
N LEU A 285 -14.58 -12.68 -15.06
CA LEU A 285 -15.05 -13.86 -15.75
C LEU A 285 -15.98 -13.55 -16.94
N GLU A 286 -16.53 -12.34 -16.99
CA GLU A 286 -17.48 -11.97 -18.03
C GLU A 286 -17.08 -10.77 -18.89
N GLY A 287 -15.91 -10.13 -18.61
CA GLY A 287 -15.40 -8.98 -19.36
C GLY A 287 -16.15 -7.69 -19.02
N ASP A 288 -16.47 -7.46 -17.76
CA ASP A 288 -17.14 -6.23 -17.28
C ASP A 288 -16.18 -5.11 -16.90
N HIS A 289 -14.87 -5.42 -16.78
CA HIS A 289 -13.87 -4.53 -16.23
C HIS A 289 -12.72 -4.13 -17.17
N PRO A 290 -12.79 -4.31 -18.52
CA PRO A 290 -11.65 -4.00 -19.40
C PRO A 290 -11.24 -2.53 -19.38
N ALA A 291 -12.19 -1.61 -19.15
CA ALA A 291 -11.94 -0.18 -19.08
C ALA A 291 -11.07 0.23 -17.87
N LEU A 292 -10.92 -0.61 -16.83
CA LEU A 292 -9.93 -0.38 -15.76
C LEU A 292 -8.50 -0.39 -16.30
N GLY A 293 -8.23 -1.12 -17.39
CA GLY A 293 -6.94 -1.13 -18.08
C GLY A 293 -6.49 0.23 -18.64
N GLU A 294 -7.41 1.19 -18.77
CA GLU A 294 -7.10 2.56 -19.18
C GLU A 294 -6.50 3.39 -18.02
N ARG A 295 -6.64 2.92 -16.79
CA ARG A 295 -6.11 3.58 -15.58
C ARG A 295 -4.60 3.38 -15.48
N ARG A 296 -3.91 4.40 -14.97
CA ARG A 296 -2.47 4.34 -14.74
C ARG A 296 -2.09 3.18 -13.81
N GLY A 297 -1.07 2.40 -14.20
CA GLY A 297 -0.56 1.30 -13.39
C GLY A 297 -1.42 0.02 -13.44
N VAL A 298 -2.41 -0.05 -14.35
CA VAL A 298 -3.22 -1.24 -14.57
C VAL A 298 -2.82 -1.92 -15.88
N VAL A 299 -2.70 -3.24 -15.85
CA VAL A 299 -2.42 -4.08 -17.01
C VAL A 299 -3.60 -5.04 -17.19
N THR A 300 -4.13 -5.14 -18.40
CA THR A 300 -5.13 -6.15 -18.75
C THR A 300 -4.44 -7.32 -19.43
N VAL A 301 -4.78 -8.55 -19.04
CA VAL A 301 -4.33 -9.79 -19.66
C VAL A 301 -5.53 -10.68 -19.96
N GLY A 302 -5.44 -11.53 -20.97
CA GLY A 302 -6.57 -12.36 -21.41
C GLY A 302 -7.43 -11.68 -22.46
N GLY A 303 -8.71 -12.09 -22.60
CA GLY A 303 -9.58 -11.60 -23.65
C GLY A 303 -9.05 -11.97 -25.04
N VAL A 304 -9.01 -11.01 -25.95
CA VAL A 304 -8.52 -11.22 -27.34
C VAL A 304 -7.03 -11.56 -27.43
N ASP A 305 -6.26 -11.19 -26.42
CA ASP A 305 -4.80 -11.40 -26.37
C ASP A 305 -4.41 -12.78 -25.81
N GLY A 306 -5.41 -13.55 -25.36
CA GLY A 306 -5.22 -14.86 -24.75
C GLY A 306 -4.69 -14.79 -23.31
N LEU A 307 -4.80 -15.94 -22.60
CA LEU A 307 -4.37 -16.05 -21.22
C LEU A 307 -2.86 -16.27 -21.11
N VAL A 308 -2.25 -15.56 -20.15
CA VAL A 308 -0.89 -15.87 -19.71
C VAL A 308 -0.94 -16.86 -18.54
N PRO A 309 0.11 -17.65 -18.27
CA PRO A 309 0.19 -18.50 -17.09
C PRO A 309 -0.02 -17.70 -15.78
N PRO A 310 -0.72 -18.25 -14.76
CA PRO A 310 -0.98 -17.56 -13.50
C PRO A 310 0.26 -16.96 -12.82
N GLU A 311 1.39 -17.65 -12.88
CA GLU A 311 2.66 -17.19 -12.34
C GLU A 311 3.17 -15.90 -13.01
N HIS A 312 2.79 -15.62 -14.26
CA HIS A 312 3.14 -14.35 -14.91
C HIS A 312 2.30 -13.19 -14.35
N VAL A 313 1.02 -13.41 -14.05
CA VAL A 313 0.16 -12.42 -13.37
C VAL A 313 0.74 -12.09 -12.00
N VAL A 314 1.08 -13.12 -11.22
CA VAL A 314 1.71 -12.94 -9.89
C VAL A 314 3.02 -12.17 -9.99
N ARG A 315 3.84 -12.43 -11.03
CA ARG A 315 5.09 -11.72 -11.26
C ARG A 315 4.88 -10.26 -11.62
N LEU A 316 3.88 -9.92 -12.45
CA LEU A 316 3.53 -8.53 -12.77
C LEU A 316 3.19 -7.74 -11.51
N ILE A 317 2.36 -8.31 -10.65
CA ILE A 317 1.94 -7.68 -9.39
C ILE A 317 3.16 -7.47 -8.47
N ARG A 318 3.95 -8.51 -8.26
CA ARG A 318 5.07 -8.51 -7.31
C ARG A 318 6.21 -7.55 -7.70
N HIS A 319 6.64 -7.59 -8.96
CA HIS A 319 7.86 -6.88 -9.38
C HIS A 319 7.61 -5.47 -9.91
N ARG A 320 6.38 -5.17 -10.31
CA ARG A 320 6.04 -3.87 -10.91
C ARG A 320 5.06 -3.06 -10.09
N LEU A 321 4.56 -3.60 -8.97
CA LEU A 321 3.45 -3.02 -8.21
C LEU A 321 2.27 -2.65 -9.13
N ALA A 322 2.10 -3.43 -10.21
CA ALA A 322 1.04 -3.21 -11.18
C ALA A 322 -0.25 -3.85 -10.69
N SER A 323 -1.36 -3.16 -10.88
CA SER A 323 -2.69 -3.75 -10.80
C SER A 323 -2.99 -4.53 -12.07
N VAL A 324 -3.71 -5.64 -11.96
CA VAL A 324 -3.98 -6.50 -13.11
C VAL A 324 -5.47 -6.80 -13.21
N VAL A 325 -6.02 -6.64 -14.42
CA VAL A 325 -7.34 -7.17 -14.79
C VAL A 325 -7.12 -8.41 -15.65
N VAL A 326 -7.66 -9.54 -15.23
CA VAL A 326 -7.59 -10.81 -15.95
C VAL A 326 -8.93 -11.06 -16.60
N ASP A 327 -9.02 -10.79 -17.90
CA ASP A 327 -10.23 -10.98 -18.69
C ASP A 327 -10.32 -12.45 -19.14
N LEU A 328 -11.24 -13.18 -18.52
CA LEU A 328 -11.51 -14.60 -18.79
C LEU A 328 -12.72 -14.79 -19.73
N SER A 329 -13.35 -13.72 -20.19
CA SER A 329 -14.65 -13.74 -20.85
C SER A 329 -14.69 -14.57 -22.15
N LEU A 330 -13.58 -14.65 -22.88
CA LEU A 330 -13.50 -15.40 -24.14
C LEU A 330 -13.13 -16.86 -23.97
N GLU A 331 -12.75 -17.29 -22.75
CA GLU A 331 -12.36 -18.67 -22.48
C GLU A 331 -13.59 -19.60 -22.30
N PRO A 332 -13.47 -20.89 -22.61
CA PRO A 332 -14.49 -21.89 -22.28
C PRO A 332 -14.76 -21.95 -20.78
N PHE A 333 -15.98 -22.24 -20.37
CA PHE A 333 -16.42 -22.24 -18.97
C PHE A 333 -15.49 -23.02 -18.04
N GLU A 334 -15.08 -24.24 -18.39
CA GLU A 334 -14.20 -25.05 -17.56
C GLU A 334 -12.78 -24.48 -17.47
N THR A 335 -12.28 -23.84 -18.53
CA THR A 335 -10.99 -23.14 -18.55
C THR A 335 -11.04 -21.93 -17.62
N ARG A 336 -12.07 -21.08 -17.72
CA ARG A 336 -12.28 -19.94 -16.82
C ARG A 336 -12.27 -20.35 -15.36
N LYS A 337 -13.05 -21.38 -15.04
CA LYS A 337 -13.18 -21.91 -13.68
C LYS A 337 -11.85 -22.42 -13.14
N ALA A 338 -11.16 -23.26 -13.91
CA ALA A 338 -9.88 -23.84 -13.51
C ALA A 338 -8.79 -22.75 -13.34
N TYR A 339 -8.68 -21.85 -14.32
CA TYR A 339 -7.71 -20.75 -14.27
C TYR A 339 -7.95 -19.83 -13.09
N ALA A 340 -9.19 -19.38 -12.86
CA ALA A 340 -9.53 -18.50 -11.75
C ALA A 340 -9.21 -19.14 -10.39
N ARG A 341 -9.46 -20.46 -10.23
CA ARG A 341 -9.09 -21.21 -9.01
C ARG A 341 -7.58 -21.23 -8.78
N THR A 342 -6.82 -21.58 -9.81
CA THR A 342 -5.36 -21.64 -9.74
C THR A 342 -4.78 -20.28 -9.41
N LEU A 343 -5.18 -19.23 -10.14
CA LEU A 343 -4.69 -17.89 -9.92
C LEU A 343 -5.06 -17.37 -8.52
N LEU A 344 -6.29 -17.59 -8.07
CA LEU A 344 -6.71 -17.16 -6.71
C LEU A 344 -5.85 -17.83 -5.63
N ALA A 345 -5.58 -19.12 -5.74
CA ALA A 345 -4.75 -19.84 -4.79
C ALA A 345 -3.32 -19.31 -4.76
N GLU A 346 -2.71 -19.10 -5.94
CA GLU A 346 -1.35 -18.53 -6.05
C GLU A 346 -1.26 -17.10 -5.51
N LEU A 347 -2.26 -16.25 -5.81
CA LEU A 347 -2.32 -14.88 -5.29
C LEU A 347 -2.41 -14.87 -3.77
N LEU A 348 -3.24 -15.72 -3.16
CA LEU A 348 -3.40 -15.81 -1.71
C LEU A 348 -2.15 -16.36 -1.03
N GLU A 349 -1.47 -17.33 -1.63
CA GLU A 349 -0.20 -17.86 -1.14
C GLU A 349 0.88 -16.78 -1.16
N ARG A 350 1.06 -16.09 -2.29
CA ARG A 350 2.10 -15.08 -2.46
C ARG A 350 1.84 -13.81 -1.67
N ARG A 351 0.58 -13.44 -1.47
CA ARG A 351 0.22 -12.32 -0.60
C ARG A 351 0.73 -12.52 0.84
N ALA A 352 0.77 -13.76 1.32
CA ALA A 352 1.30 -14.05 2.65
C ALA A 352 2.78 -13.63 2.81
N ASP A 353 3.53 -13.54 1.71
CA ASP A 353 4.96 -13.16 1.72
C ASP A 353 5.17 -11.66 1.43
N THR A 354 4.32 -11.05 0.62
CA THR A 354 4.56 -9.72 0.05
C THR A 354 3.51 -8.67 0.41
N GLY A 355 2.34 -9.08 0.91
CA GLY A 355 1.16 -8.21 1.08
C GLY A 355 0.43 -7.88 -0.23
N LEU A 356 0.91 -8.34 -1.39
CA LEU A 356 0.40 -7.96 -2.71
C LEU A 356 -0.27 -9.14 -3.45
N PRO A 357 -1.34 -8.85 -4.22
CA PRO A 357 -2.05 -7.59 -4.33
C PRO A 357 -2.81 -7.28 -3.04
N HIS A 358 -3.03 -6.00 -2.74
CA HIS A 358 -3.82 -5.61 -1.56
C HIS A 358 -5.25 -6.15 -1.66
N TRP A 359 -5.84 -6.08 -2.85
CA TRP A 359 -7.18 -6.59 -3.10
C TRP A 359 -7.21 -7.59 -4.25
N ILE A 360 -7.96 -8.65 -4.03
CA ILE A 360 -8.39 -9.57 -5.08
C ILE A 360 -9.90 -9.41 -5.22
N ILE A 361 -10.35 -9.04 -6.41
CA ILE A 361 -11.76 -8.89 -6.76
C ILE A 361 -12.12 -10.04 -7.69
N VAL A 362 -13.06 -10.88 -7.29
CA VAL A 362 -13.52 -12.03 -8.10
C VAL A 362 -14.93 -11.73 -8.56
N ASP A 363 -15.08 -11.35 -9.83
CA ASP A 363 -16.41 -11.19 -10.42
C ASP A 363 -16.96 -12.56 -10.82
N GLU A 364 -18.27 -12.74 -10.69
CA GLU A 364 -18.96 -14.02 -10.82
C GLU A 364 -18.34 -15.13 -9.94
N ALA A 365 -18.06 -14.80 -8.69
CA ALA A 365 -17.34 -15.64 -7.73
C ALA A 365 -17.95 -17.05 -7.54
N HIS A 366 -19.24 -17.22 -7.80
CA HIS A 366 -19.90 -18.53 -7.73
C HIS A 366 -19.36 -19.54 -8.77
N VAL A 367 -18.69 -19.08 -9.84
CA VAL A 367 -18.08 -19.97 -10.85
C VAL A 367 -16.84 -20.66 -10.27
N PRO A 368 -15.79 -19.94 -9.80
CA PRO A 368 -14.63 -20.60 -9.20
C PRO A 368 -14.88 -21.13 -7.79
N LEU A 369 -15.74 -20.50 -6.99
CA LEU A 369 -15.94 -20.81 -5.57
C LEU A 369 -17.26 -21.54 -5.29
N GLY A 370 -17.70 -22.39 -6.23
CA GLY A 370 -18.91 -23.22 -6.07
C GLY A 370 -18.82 -24.24 -4.93
N PRO A 371 -19.88 -25.04 -4.68
CA PRO A 371 -19.98 -25.93 -3.53
C PRO A 371 -18.87 -26.98 -3.43
N GLU A 372 -18.28 -27.36 -4.57
CA GLU A 372 -17.20 -28.33 -4.66
C GLU A 372 -15.80 -27.75 -4.47
N PHE A 373 -15.69 -26.43 -4.22
CA PHE A 373 -14.40 -25.78 -4.03
C PHE A 373 -13.81 -26.12 -2.65
N ASP A 374 -12.56 -26.60 -2.63
CA ASP A 374 -11.81 -26.74 -1.39
C ASP A 374 -11.40 -25.37 -0.86
N ALA A 375 -12.11 -24.92 0.15
CA ALA A 375 -11.98 -23.58 0.69
C ALA A 375 -10.83 -23.43 1.71
N GLN A 376 -9.89 -24.36 1.82
CA GLN A 376 -8.77 -24.26 2.78
C GLN A 376 -7.94 -22.99 2.59
N CYS A 377 -7.77 -22.53 1.34
CA CYS A 377 -7.07 -21.27 1.04
C CYS A 377 -7.81 -20.02 1.58
N LEU A 378 -9.10 -20.14 1.89
CA LEU A 378 -9.94 -19.08 2.47
C LEU A 378 -10.06 -19.17 4.00
N VAL A 379 -9.31 -20.04 4.68
CA VAL A 379 -9.33 -20.21 6.14
C VAL A 379 -7.95 -19.90 6.74
N PRO A 380 -7.85 -18.93 7.67
CA PRO A 380 -8.84 -17.92 8.02
C PRO A 380 -9.19 -17.04 6.82
N ARG A 381 -10.35 -16.38 6.87
CA ARG A 381 -10.79 -15.50 5.77
C ARG A 381 -9.72 -14.48 5.43
N PRO A 382 -9.27 -14.39 4.16
CA PRO A 382 -8.27 -13.42 3.76
C PRO A 382 -8.86 -12.00 3.78
N GLN A 383 -8.16 -11.08 4.37
CA GLN A 383 -8.42 -9.64 4.19
C GLN A 383 -8.09 -9.23 2.74
N GLY A 384 -8.71 -8.15 2.24
CA GLY A 384 -8.50 -7.71 0.85
C GLY A 384 -9.08 -8.68 -0.18
N LEU A 385 -10.21 -9.31 0.14
CA LEU A 385 -10.96 -10.15 -0.79
C LEU A 385 -12.35 -9.57 -1.02
N CYS A 386 -12.70 -9.29 -2.28
CA CYS A 386 -14.01 -8.86 -2.71
C CYS A 386 -14.61 -9.92 -3.63
N LEU A 387 -15.71 -10.53 -3.21
CA LEU A 387 -16.45 -11.51 -3.98
C LEU A 387 -17.72 -10.88 -4.55
N VAL A 388 -17.93 -11.00 -5.85
CA VAL A 388 -19.11 -10.48 -6.55
C VAL A 388 -19.93 -11.64 -7.09
N THR A 389 -21.22 -11.74 -6.76
CA THR A 389 -22.06 -12.86 -7.20
C THR A 389 -23.55 -12.50 -7.26
N TYR A 390 -24.28 -13.10 -8.19
CA TYR A 390 -25.74 -13.07 -8.18
C TYR A 390 -26.36 -14.33 -7.54
N ARG A 391 -25.51 -15.29 -7.14
CA ARG A 391 -25.92 -16.59 -6.57
C ARG A 391 -25.14 -16.90 -5.29
N PRO A 392 -25.30 -16.12 -4.23
CA PRO A 392 -24.58 -16.33 -2.99
C PRO A 392 -24.86 -17.72 -2.38
N GLU A 393 -26.04 -18.29 -2.64
CA GLU A 393 -26.48 -19.59 -2.13
C GLU A 393 -25.71 -20.79 -2.70
N ILE A 394 -24.99 -20.62 -3.82
CA ILE A 394 -24.15 -21.67 -4.41
C ILE A 394 -22.65 -21.48 -4.18
N LEU A 395 -22.26 -20.43 -3.46
CA LEU A 395 -20.89 -20.33 -2.99
C LEU A 395 -20.61 -21.43 -1.97
N CYS A 396 -19.35 -21.89 -1.91
CA CYS A 396 -18.92 -22.75 -0.81
C CYS A 396 -19.15 -22.01 0.54
N PRO A 397 -19.48 -22.71 1.64
CA PRO A 397 -19.88 -22.08 2.90
C PRO A 397 -18.89 -21.03 3.42
N THR A 398 -17.58 -21.30 3.27
CA THR A 398 -16.52 -20.36 3.67
C THR A 398 -16.53 -19.09 2.83
N ALA A 399 -16.88 -19.14 1.56
CA ALA A 399 -16.97 -17.96 0.70
C ALA A 399 -18.29 -17.20 0.90
N ALA A 400 -19.36 -17.88 1.33
CA ALA A 400 -20.71 -17.31 1.41
C ALA A 400 -20.95 -16.44 2.64
N THR A 401 -20.24 -16.65 3.76
CA THR A 401 -20.58 -16.05 5.06
C THR A 401 -19.39 -15.43 5.79
N GLY A 402 -19.66 -14.50 6.71
CA GLY A 402 -18.63 -13.93 7.59
C GLY A 402 -17.78 -12.84 6.93
N HIS A 403 -18.34 -12.10 5.99
CA HIS A 403 -17.73 -10.91 5.42
C HIS A 403 -17.83 -9.74 6.40
N ASP A 404 -16.83 -8.86 6.36
CA ASP A 404 -16.82 -7.62 7.16
C ASP A 404 -17.80 -6.59 6.60
N ILE A 405 -18.03 -6.64 5.28
CA ILE A 405 -18.92 -5.73 4.57
C ILE A 405 -19.72 -6.52 3.54
N GLU A 406 -21.03 -6.31 3.52
CA GLU A 406 -21.92 -6.82 2.50
C GLU A 406 -22.61 -5.66 1.76
N LEU A 407 -22.53 -5.70 0.42
CA LEU A 407 -23.17 -4.75 -0.50
C LEU A 407 -24.26 -5.49 -1.28
N ASP A 408 -25.51 -5.26 -0.91
CA ASP A 408 -26.66 -5.85 -1.61
C ASP A 408 -27.19 -4.85 -2.66
N VAL A 409 -26.88 -5.11 -3.91
CA VAL A 409 -27.22 -4.25 -5.05
C VAL A 409 -28.64 -4.57 -5.50
N ARG A 410 -29.57 -3.68 -5.17
CA ARG A 410 -31.00 -3.83 -5.49
C ARG A 410 -31.35 -3.36 -6.89
N SER A 411 -30.69 -2.29 -7.34
CA SER A 411 -30.77 -1.71 -8.68
C SER A 411 -29.50 -0.90 -8.97
N PRO A 412 -29.29 -0.42 -10.20
CA PRO A 412 -28.17 0.44 -10.52
C PRO A 412 -28.03 1.70 -9.64
N ASP A 413 -29.15 2.15 -9.08
CA ASP A 413 -29.22 3.38 -8.27
C ASP A 413 -29.35 3.13 -6.77
N VAL A 414 -29.45 1.86 -6.32
CA VAL A 414 -29.72 1.54 -4.91
C VAL A 414 -28.88 0.35 -4.44
N VAL A 415 -28.07 0.59 -3.41
CA VAL A 415 -27.28 -0.42 -2.73
C VAL A 415 -27.56 -0.37 -1.23
N ILE A 416 -27.64 -1.53 -0.60
CA ILE A 416 -27.74 -1.67 0.85
C ILE A 416 -26.36 -2.10 1.37
N LEU A 417 -25.76 -1.27 2.22
CA LEU A 417 -24.53 -1.55 2.95
C LEU A 417 -24.88 -2.18 4.30
N THR A 418 -24.32 -3.34 4.59
CA THR A 418 -24.43 -4.02 5.87
C THR A 418 -23.05 -4.26 6.46
N ARG A 419 -22.88 -3.95 7.75
CA ARG A 419 -21.71 -4.26 8.57
C ARG A 419 -22.15 -5.00 9.83
N PRO A 420 -21.35 -5.94 10.36
CA PRO A 420 -21.66 -6.62 11.62
C PRO A 420 -21.87 -5.62 12.76
N GLY A 421 -23.03 -5.73 13.44
CA GLY A 421 -23.37 -4.85 14.57
C GLY A 421 -23.92 -3.47 14.22
N GLU A 422 -24.03 -3.13 12.93
CA GLU A 422 -24.65 -1.89 12.47
C GLU A 422 -25.98 -2.16 11.73
N PRO A 423 -26.95 -1.23 11.78
CA PRO A 423 -28.16 -1.35 10.98
C PRO A 423 -27.81 -1.20 9.48
N PRO A 424 -28.49 -1.94 8.59
CA PRO A 424 -28.30 -1.78 7.15
C PRO A 424 -28.62 -0.34 6.71
N ARG A 425 -27.77 0.23 5.85
CA ARG A 425 -27.94 1.59 5.33
C ARG A 425 -28.03 1.58 3.81
N ARG A 426 -28.97 2.36 3.27
CA ARG A 426 -29.16 2.51 1.82
C ARG A 426 -28.34 3.68 1.30
N PHE A 427 -27.66 3.47 0.15
CA PHE A 427 -26.96 4.53 -0.55
C PHE A 427 -27.18 4.48 -2.07
N HIS A 428 -26.90 5.60 -2.72
CA HIS A 428 -26.93 5.78 -4.15
C HIS A 428 -25.49 5.80 -4.67
N PRO A 429 -25.09 4.84 -5.55
CA PRO A 429 -23.73 4.76 -6.06
C PRO A 429 -23.31 6.01 -6.84
N ASN A 430 -22.06 6.40 -6.70
CA ASN A 430 -21.44 7.43 -7.51
C ASN A 430 -21.31 6.99 -8.97
N ARG A 431 -21.05 7.95 -9.85
CA ARG A 431 -20.73 7.66 -11.24
C ARG A 431 -19.29 7.15 -11.33
N ARG A 432 -19.09 6.10 -12.14
CA ARG A 432 -17.74 5.59 -12.45
C ARG A 432 -17.02 6.55 -13.40
N ASP A 433 -15.69 6.64 -13.27
CA ASP A 433 -14.82 7.35 -14.18
C ASP A 433 -14.55 6.55 -15.45
N THR A 434 -14.45 5.22 -15.34
CA THR A 434 -14.26 4.34 -16.49
C THR A 434 -15.60 3.92 -17.11
N VAL A 435 -15.60 3.64 -18.41
CA VAL A 435 -16.80 3.18 -19.10
C VAL A 435 -17.18 1.77 -18.64
N HIS A 436 -18.39 1.62 -18.10
CA HIS A 436 -18.94 0.30 -17.82
C HIS A 436 -19.56 -0.31 -19.09
N VAL A 437 -19.01 -1.44 -19.54
CA VAL A 437 -19.51 -2.14 -20.73
C VAL A 437 -20.79 -2.89 -20.39
N ARG A 438 -21.90 -2.54 -21.05
CA ARG A 438 -23.15 -3.26 -20.86
C ARG A 438 -23.10 -4.64 -21.55
N HIS A 439 -23.64 -5.64 -20.90
CA HIS A 439 -23.57 -7.05 -21.30
C HIS A 439 -23.93 -7.36 -22.77
N TRP A 440 -24.90 -6.63 -23.36
CA TRP A 440 -25.31 -6.83 -24.74
C TRP A 440 -24.25 -6.43 -25.78
N HIS A 441 -23.26 -5.60 -25.45
CA HIS A 441 -22.15 -5.27 -26.35
C HIS A 441 -21.12 -6.40 -26.48
N LYS A 442 -21.04 -7.30 -25.51
CA LYS A 442 -20.10 -8.42 -25.52
C LYS A 442 -20.39 -9.43 -26.65
N TYR A 443 -21.66 -9.59 -27.02
CA TYR A 443 -22.08 -10.58 -28.02
C TYR A 443 -22.17 -10.03 -29.44
N THR A 444 -22.04 -8.73 -29.64
CA THR A 444 -22.14 -8.07 -30.96
C THR A 444 -20.80 -7.61 -31.52
N ALA A 445 -19.73 -7.63 -30.74
CA ALA A 445 -18.40 -7.33 -31.23
C ALA A 445 -17.86 -8.54 -32.03
N VAL A 446 -17.97 -8.48 -33.35
CA VAL A 446 -17.13 -9.31 -34.24
C VAL A 446 -15.69 -8.89 -33.94
N PRO A 447 -14.77 -9.82 -33.65
CA PRO A 447 -13.37 -9.49 -33.46
C PRO A 447 -12.81 -8.95 -34.77
N THR A 448 -12.85 -7.66 -34.97
CA THR A 448 -11.92 -7.02 -35.90
C THR A 448 -10.59 -7.05 -35.20
N ALA A 449 -9.57 -7.60 -35.85
CA ALA A 449 -8.20 -7.63 -35.39
C ALA A 449 -7.81 -6.25 -34.83
N MET A 450 -7.95 -6.09 -33.52
CA MET A 450 -7.50 -4.90 -32.80
C MET A 450 -6.03 -5.11 -32.50
N ALA A 451 -5.21 -4.25 -33.06
CA ALA A 451 -3.82 -4.14 -32.69
C ALA A 451 -3.71 -3.97 -31.18
N LEU A 452 -2.93 -4.82 -30.54
CA LEU A 452 -2.51 -4.74 -29.15
C LEU A 452 -2.16 -3.29 -28.78
N ARG A 453 -2.96 -2.66 -27.91
CA ARG A 453 -2.60 -1.41 -27.27
C ARG A 453 -2.26 -1.69 -25.82
N PHE A 454 -1.04 -2.12 -25.56
CA PHE A 454 -0.47 -2.00 -24.24
C PHE A 454 -0.20 -0.53 -23.93
N VAL A 455 -1.05 0.09 -23.15
CA VAL A 455 -0.76 1.42 -22.60
C VAL A 455 -0.05 1.24 -21.28
N PHE A 456 1.26 1.06 -21.35
CA PHE A 456 2.12 1.07 -20.16
C PHE A 456 2.27 2.52 -19.69
N ARG A 457 1.55 2.93 -18.66
CA ARG A 457 1.74 4.20 -17.96
C ARG A 457 2.37 3.91 -16.59
N GLY A 458 3.69 3.65 -16.58
CA GLY A 458 4.46 3.53 -15.34
C GLY A 458 4.69 4.89 -14.66
N PRO A 459 5.11 4.95 -13.39
CA PRO A 459 5.41 6.16 -12.62
C PRO A 459 6.71 6.85 -13.03
N GLY A 460 7.06 6.82 -14.28
CA GLY A 460 8.19 7.54 -14.88
C GLY A 460 7.66 8.29 -16.08
N GLY A 461 7.80 9.60 -16.09
CA GLY A 461 7.44 10.45 -17.24
C GLY A 461 8.11 10.01 -18.54
N PRO A 462 7.94 10.73 -19.66
CA PRO A 462 8.19 10.29 -21.03
C PRO A 462 9.65 10.05 -21.42
N ASN A 463 10.54 9.71 -20.49
CA ASN A 463 11.96 9.53 -20.75
C ASN A 463 12.38 8.04 -20.85
N GLY A 464 12.24 7.50 -22.05
CA GLY A 464 13.31 6.81 -22.81
C GLY A 464 13.77 5.41 -22.39
N ARG A 465 13.57 4.89 -21.18
CA ARG A 465 14.07 3.54 -20.80
C ARG A 465 13.03 2.41 -20.85
N THR A 466 11.77 2.76 -20.92
CA THR A 466 10.64 1.79 -20.99
C THR A 466 10.37 1.32 -22.43
N ALA A 467 10.75 2.08 -23.44
CA ALA A 467 10.49 1.74 -24.85
C ALA A 467 11.30 0.51 -25.34
N GLY A 468 12.50 0.29 -24.80
CA GLY A 468 13.34 -0.87 -25.17
C GLY A 468 12.76 -2.20 -24.69
N HIS A 469 12.30 -2.26 -23.45
CA HIS A 469 11.71 -3.49 -22.89
C HIS A 469 10.31 -3.80 -23.46
N LEU A 470 9.57 -2.80 -23.93
CA LEU A 470 8.29 -3.00 -24.61
C LEU A 470 8.49 -3.60 -26.01
N ALA A 471 9.56 -3.21 -26.71
CA ALA A 471 9.88 -3.76 -28.02
C ALA A 471 10.35 -5.23 -27.92
N GLU A 472 11.10 -5.62 -26.88
CA GLU A 472 11.50 -7.01 -26.65
C GLU A 472 10.29 -7.88 -26.29
N PHE A 473 9.39 -7.37 -25.44
CA PHE A 473 8.17 -8.10 -25.04
C PHE A 473 7.18 -8.23 -26.21
N ASP A 474 7.05 -7.20 -27.05
CA ASP A 474 6.23 -7.23 -28.28
C ASP A 474 6.82 -8.21 -29.31
N ALA A 475 8.13 -8.34 -29.38
CA ALA A 475 8.81 -9.30 -30.25
C ALA A 475 8.62 -10.76 -29.75
N GLU A 476 8.68 -11.00 -28.44
CA GLU A 476 8.41 -12.33 -27.87
C GLU A 476 6.96 -12.76 -28.03
N LEU A 477 5.99 -11.83 -27.88
CA LEU A 477 4.57 -12.11 -28.11
C LEU A 477 4.26 -12.39 -29.58
N ARG A 478 4.89 -11.69 -30.52
CA ARG A 478 4.74 -11.97 -31.96
C ARG A 478 5.31 -13.33 -32.32
N ALA A 479 6.48 -13.68 -31.77
CA ALA A 479 7.09 -14.99 -31.97
C ALA A 479 6.23 -16.13 -31.41
N ALA A 480 5.51 -15.91 -30.30
CA ALA A 480 4.58 -16.88 -29.75
C ALA A 480 3.29 -16.99 -30.58
N SER A 481 2.81 -15.89 -31.18
CA SER A 481 1.64 -15.86 -32.08
C SER A 481 1.88 -16.56 -33.41
N ASP A 482 3.09 -16.45 -33.97
CA ASP A 482 3.45 -17.09 -35.25
C ASP A 482 3.74 -18.60 -35.11
N SER A 483 3.81 -19.13 -33.88
CA SER A 483 3.99 -20.54 -33.61
C SER A 483 2.68 -21.34 -33.45
N VAL A 484 1.52 -20.71 -33.63
CA VAL A 484 0.17 -21.27 -33.51
C VAL A 484 -0.60 -21.13 -34.83
N VAL A 485 0.04 -21.43 -35.95
CA VAL A 485 -0.65 -21.65 -37.24
C VAL A 485 -0.36 -23.04 -37.73
#